data_3c9bc6a9b09aaaefe74bd44a7926e344
#
_entry.id   3c9bc6a9b09aaaefe74bd44a7926e344
#
_cell.length_a   1.000
_cell.length_b   1.000
_cell.length_c   1.000
_cell.angle_alpha   90.00
_cell.angle_beta   90.00
_cell.angle_gamma   90.00
#
_symmetry.space_group_name_H-M   'P 1'
#
loop_
_entity.id
_entity.type
_entity.pdbx_description
1 polymer ?
#
loop_
_entity_poly.entity_id
_entity_poly.type
_entity_poly.pdbx_seq_one_letter_code
_entity_poly.pdbx_strand_id
1 'polypeptide(L)'
;MHDITIRGAGIFGLSIAWACLRRGAKVQVIDPNGPAAGSSGGIVGALAPHVPENWNPKKAFQLESLLMAAAFWREVDAAGGGESGYARHGRLQPIPDPHLLELAQARAVTAKALWQDHATWQIIPATGAAWEPTSPTGLLIQDTLSALVHPRKGCASLVRALAAHGVPVTTEGADEGSTLWATGVAGLETMNAAHHRVIGAGVKGQAALLQHDARGAPQLFAGGVHIIPHQDGTVAIGSTSERDYDNPDRTDAQLDEVIERARAAVPVLADAPVIARWAGVRPRARSRAPMLGPWPDRPGHFIANGGFKIGFGMAPKVAEVMADLMLEGVDAIPDGFRVADNL
;
A
#
# COMPACT_ATOMS: atom_id res chain seq x y z
N MET A 1 -26.68 -18.37 0.08
CA MET A 1 -25.42 -19.03 -0.30
C MET A 1 -24.58 -18.04 -1.05
N HIS A 2 -23.33 -17.83 -0.65
CA HIS A 2 -22.38 -16.94 -1.28
C HIS A 2 -21.48 -17.72 -2.24
N ASP A 3 -21.01 -17.07 -3.30
CA ASP A 3 -20.06 -17.67 -4.24
C ASP A 3 -18.64 -17.58 -3.69
N ILE A 4 -18.37 -16.48 -2.96
CA ILE A 4 -17.05 -16.13 -2.43
C ILE A 4 -17.15 -15.70 -0.95
N THR A 5 -16.32 -16.30 -0.09
CA THR A 5 -16.05 -15.83 1.26
C THR A 5 -14.67 -15.17 1.33
N ILE A 6 -14.60 -13.94 1.85
CA ILE A 6 -13.35 -13.22 2.10
C ILE A 6 -13.08 -13.20 3.61
N ARG A 7 -11.98 -13.81 4.04
CA ARG A 7 -11.46 -13.78 5.41
C ARG A 7 -10.38 -12.69 5.52
N GLY A 8 -10.71 -11.62 6.24
CA GLY A 8 -9.85 -10.45 6.43
C GLY A 8 -10.34 -9.22 5.66
N ALA A 9 -10.63 -8.14 6.39
CA ALA A 9 -11.09 -6.86 5.87
C ALA A 9 -9.99 -5.79 5.84
N GLY A 10 -8.77 -6.19 5.52
CA GLY A 10 -7.68 -5.29 5.14
C GLY A 10 -7.78 -4.89 3.67
N ILE A 11 -6.80 -4.09 3.18
CA ILE A 11 -6.83 -3.54 1.83
C ILE A 11 -6.95 -4.63 0.74
N PHE A 12 -6.28 -5.78 0.86
CA PHE A 12 -6.40 -6.85 -0.13
C PHE A 12 -7.77 -7.50 -0.09
N GLY A 13 -8.25 -7.88 1.10
CA GLY A 13 -9.57 -8.52 1.22
C GLY A 13 -10.69 -7.63 0.73
N LEU A 14 -10.72 -6.37 1.14
CA LEU A 14 -11.74 -5.40 0.71
C LEU A 14 -11.69 -5.13 -0.80
N SER A 15 -10.49 -4.97 -1.38
CA SER A 15 -10.35 -4.71 -2.82
C SER A 15 -10.75 -5.91 -3.66
N ILE A 16 -10.40 -7.13 -3.24
CA ILE A 16 -10.79 -8.37 -3.93
C ILE A 16 -12.31 -8.59 -3.80
N ALA A 17 -12.89 -8.36 -2.61
CA ALA A 17 -14.33 -8.41 -2.42
C ALA A 17 -15.07 -7.46 -3.39
N TRP A 18 -14.57 -6.23 -3.52
CA TRP A 18 -15.08 -5.24 -4.46
C TRP A 18 -14.99 -5.72 -5.92
N ALA A 19 -13.84 -6.24 -6.34
CA ALA A 19 -13.64 -6.73 -7.70
C ALA A 19 -14.54 -7.95 -8.03
N CYS A 20 -14.74 -8.87 -7.08
CA CYS A 20 -15.66 -10.00 -7.24
C CYS A 20 -17.12 -9.55 -7.32
N LEU A 21 -17.52 -8.64 -6.44
CA LEU A 21 -18.89 -8.07 -6.41
C LEU A 21 -19.23 -7.39 -7.74
N ARG A 22 -18.31 -6.59 -8.28
CA ARG A 22 -18.51 -5.92 -9.58
C ARG A 22 -18.66 -6.87 -10.76
N ARG A 23 -18.16 -8.09 -10.64
CA ARG A 23 -18.36 -9.17 -11.62
C ARG A 23 -19.63 -9.97 -11.38
N GLY A 24 -20.50 -9.53 -10.44
CA GLY A 24 -21.78 -10.13 -10.15
C GLY A 24 -21.75 -11.30 -9.17
N ALA A 25 -20.61 -11.59 -8.55
CA ALA A 25 -20.50 -12.63 -7.54
C ALA A 25 -21.21 -12.24 -6.23
N LYS A 26 -21.82 -13.21 -5.55
CA LYS A 26 -22.35 -13.06 -4.19
C LYS A 26 -21.22 -13.21 -3.20
N VAL A 27 -20.81 -12.10 -2.59
CA VAL A 27 -19.64 -12.03 -1.70
C VAL A 27 -20.08 -11.84 -0.25
N GLN A 28 -19.37 -12.47 0.69
CA GLN A 28 -19.37 -12.08 2.10
C GLN A 28 -17.95 -11.74 2.55
N VAL A 29 -17.83 -10.79 3.49
CA VAL A 29 -16.56 -10.37 4.07
C VAL A 29 -16.61 -10.55 5.58
N ILE A 30 -15.66 -11.31 6.12
CA ILE A 30 -15.62 -11.67 7.55
C ILE A 30 -14.24 -11.27 8.11
N ASP A 31 -14.24 -10.43 9.16
CA ASP A 31 -13.04 -10.10 9.92
C ASP A 31 -13.37 -9.97 11.42
N PRO A 32 -12.88 -10.86 12.27
CA PRO A 32 -13.17 -10.86 13.71
C PRO A 32 -12.82 -9.55 14.42
N ASN A 33 -11.85 -8.81 13.89
CA ASN A 33 -11.36 -7.56 14.48
C ASN A 33 -11.95 -6.31 13.80
N GLY A 34 -12.79 -6.52 12.77
CA GLY A 34 -13.39 -5.44 11.98
C GLY A 34 -12.49 -4.88 10.88
N PRO A 35 -13.02 -3.94 10.07
CA PRO A 35 -12.32 -3.41 8.92
C PRO A 35 -11.02 -2.67 9.29
N ALA A 36 -9.97 -2.93 8.53
CA ALA A 36 -8.67 -2.26 8.65
C ALA A 36 -8.02 -2.36 10.06
N ALA A 37 -8.40 -3.34 10.88
CA ALA A 37 -7.86 -3.51 12.23
C ALA A 37 -6.35 -3.80 12.25
N GLY A 38 -5.79 -4.37 11.18
CA GLY A 38 -4.35 -4.63 11.04
C GLY A 38 -3.57 -3.48 10.41
N SER A 39 -2.53 -3.80 9.67
CA SER A 39 -1.62 -2.82 9.03
C SER A 39 -2.31 -1.86 8.05
N SER A 40 -3.47 -2.21 7.52
CA SER A 40 -4.26 -1.35 6.64
C SER A 40 -4.89 -0.14 7.36
N GLY A 41 -4.98 -0.17 8.69
CA GLY A 41 -5.38 0.97 9.52
C GLY A 41 -4.27 2.00 9.79
N GLY A 42 -3.15 1.91 9.08
CA GLY A 42 -2.06 2.88 9.15
C GLY A 42 -2.44 4.28 8.68
N ILE A 43 -1.46 5.17 8.73
CA ILE A 43 -1.66 6.58 8.37
C ILE A 43 -0.78 7.05 7.21
N VAL A 44 0.22 6.27 6.78
CA VAL A 44 1.10 6.62 5.65
C VAL A 44 0.64 5.88 4.40
N GLY A 45 0.06 6.61 3.48
CA GLY A 45 -0.50 6.05 2.24
C GLY A 45 0.29 6.46 0.99
N ALA A 46 1.59 6.17 0.98
CA ALA A 46 2.42 6.39 -0.18
C ALA A 46 2.16 5.32 -1.27
N LEU A 47 1.67 5.72 -2.42
CA LEU A 47 1.58 4.91 -3.63
C LEU A 47 2.73 5.30 -4.54
N ALA A 48 3.94 4.86 -4.18
CA ALA A 48 5.17 5.21 -4.87
C ALA A 48 5.67 4.04 -5.73
N PRO A 49 6.08 4.27 -6.99
CA PRO A 49 6.61 3.22 -7.84
C PRO A 49 7.96 2.71 -7.34
N HIS A 50 8.27 1.46 -7.65
CA HIS A 50 9.64 1.00 -7.66
C HIS A 50 10.47 1.81 -8.66
N VAL A 51 11.73 2.03 -8.33
CA VAL A 51 12.65 2.75 -9.24
C VAL A 51 12.71 2.03 -10.61
N PRO A 52 12.71 2.80 -11.73
CA PRO A 52 12.70 2.26 -13.10
C PRO A 52 14.08 1.75 -13.54
N GLU A 53 14.63 0.79 -12.79
CA GLU A 53 15.88 0.09 -13.07
C GLU A 53 15.71 -1.39 -12.73
N ASN A 54 16.57 -2.28 -13.25
CA ASN A 54 16.50 -3.72 -12.97
C ASN A 54 15.07 -4.26 -13.08
N TRP A 55 14.45 -4.02 -14.24
CA TRP A 55 13.04 -4.29 -14.45
C TRP A 55 12.71 -5.77 -14.31
N ASN A 56 11.60 -6.07 -13.67
CA ASN A 56 11.18 -7.43 -13.37
C ASN A 56 9.63 -7.50 -13.22
N PRO A 57 9.05 -8.71 -13.18
CA PRO A 57 7.59 -8.88 -13.09
C PRO A 57 6.93 -8.13 -11.92
N LYS A 58 7.59 -8.04 -10.76
CA LYS A 58 7.05 -7.31 -9.61
C LYS A 58 6.92 -5.81 -9.88
N LYS A 59 7.91 -5.21 -10.54
CA LYS A 59 7.88 -3.79 -10.88
C LYS A 59 6.85 -3.49 -11.98
N ALA A 60 6.72 -4.40 -12.96
CA ALA A 60 5.70 -4.30 -14.00
C ALA A 60 4.29 -4.38 -13.39
N PHE A 61 4.03 -5.36 -12.55
CA PHE A 61 2.76 -5.52 -11.87
C PHE A 61 2.39 -4.29 -11.02
N GLN A 62 3.37 -3.71 -10.31
CA GLN A 62 3.14 -2.50 -9.55
C GLN A 62 2.82 -1.30 -10.45
N LEU A 63 3.54 -1.14 -11.57
CA LEU A 63 3.25 -0.07 -12.53
C LEU A 63 1.81 -0.15 -13.02
N GLU A 64 1.37 -1.32 -13.49
CA GLU A 64 -0.01 -1.53 -13.92
C GLU A 64 -1.01 -1.18 -12.80
N SER A 65 -0.75 -1.63 -11.57
CA SER A 65 -1.61 -1.33 -10.43
C SER A 65 -1.70 0.17 -10.12
N LEU A 66 -0.58 0.89 -10.19
CA LEU A 66 -0.57 2.33 -9.97
C LEU A 66 -1.31 3.10 -11.08
N LEU A 67 -1.22 2.64 -12.32
CA LEU A 67 -1.98 3.21 -13.44
C LEU A 67 -3.48 2.98 -13.31
N MET A 68 -3.90 1.85 -12.75
CA MET A 68 -5.31 1.53 -12.47
C MET A 68 -5.88 2.33 -11.29
N ALA A 69 -5.03 2.80 -10.36
CA ALA A 69 -5.44 3.32 -9.07
C ALA A 69 -6.43 4.50 -9.14
N ALA A 70 -6.25 5.41 -10.10
CA ALA A 70 -7.13 6.57 -10.23
C ALA A 70 -8.59 6.18 -10.59
N ALA A 71 -8.76 5.24 -11.51
CA ALA A 71 -10.07 4.72 -11.89
C ALA A 71 -10.69 3.91 -10.75
N PHE A 72 -9.89 3.05 -10.12
CA PHE A 72 -10.31 2.20 -9.01
C PHE A 72 -10.86 3.03 -7.84
N TRP A 73 -10.10 4.00 -7.33
CA TRP A 73 -10.53 4.79 -6.17
C TRP A 73 -11.72 5.71 -6.49
N ARG A 74 -11.76 6.31 -7.68
CA ARG A 74 -12.90 7.10 -8.12
C ARG A 74 -14.20 6.28 -8.13
N GLU A 75 -14.13 5.04 -8.61
CA GLU A 75 -15.28 4.15 -8.64
C GLU A 75 -15.71 3.71 -7.24
N VAL A 76 -14.76 3.32 -6.38
CA VAL A 76 -15.04 2.97 -4.99
C VAL A 76 -15.68 4.14 -4.24
N ASP A 77 -15.14 5.34 -4.39
CA ASP A 77 -15.68 6.55 -3.74
C ASP A 77 -17.10 6.87 -4.24
N ALA A 78 -17.34 6.76 -5.54
CA ALA A 78 -18.66 6.99 -6.13
C ALA A 78 -19.70 5.97 -5.66
N ALA A 79 -19.34 4.69 -5.58
CA ALA A 79 -20.25 3.61 -5.21
C ALA A 79 -20.73 3.70 -3.75
N GLY A 80 -19.87 4.14 -2.84
CA GLY A 80 -20.18 4.22 -1.41
C GLY A 80 -20.42 5.64 -0.87
N GLY A 81 -20.34 6.67 -1.72
CA GLY A 81 -20.37 8.06 -1.27
C GLY A 81 -19.18 8.39 -0.35
N GLY A 82 -18.05 7.72 -0.55
CA GLY A 82 -16.85 7.85 0.27
C GLY A 82 -15.84 8.86 -0.27
N GLU A 83 -14.80 9.08 0.50
CA GLU A 83 -13.61 9.85 0.14
C GLU A 83 -12.37 9.07 0.59
N SER A 84 -11.73 8.35 -0.33
CA SER A 84 -10.50 7.60 -0.06
C SER A 84 -9.31 8.51 0.23
N GLY A 85 -9.38 9.76 -0.20
CA GLY A 85 -8.26 10.70 -0.18
C GLY A 85 -7.20 10.38 -1.23
N TYR A 86 -7.56 9.62 -2.26
CA TYR A 86 -6.66 9.35 -3.38
C TYR A 86 -6.37 10.64 -4.17
N ALA A 87 -5.07 10.90 -4.40
CA ALA A 87 -4.64 11.98 -5.28
C ALA A 87 -3.31 11.62 -5.95
N ARG A 88 -3.16 11.95 -7.23
CA ARG A 88 -1.93 11.72 -8.00
C ARG A 88 -1.25 13.05 -8.29
N HIS A 89 -0.49 13.54 -7.30
CA HIS A 89 0.26 14.80 -7.38
C HIS A 89 1.76 14.58 -7.63
N GLY A 90 2.19 13.32 -7.81
CA GLY A 90 3.58 12.97 -7.99
C GLY A 90 4.37 12.96 -6.68
N ARG A 91 5.69 12.92 -6.80
CA ARG A 91 6.61 12.89 -5.67
C ARG A 91 7.85 13.72 -5.97
N LEU A 92 8.39 14.37 -4.92
CA LEU A 92 9.71 15.00 -4.93
C LEU A 92 10.68 14.23 -4.02
N GLN A 93 11.95 14.14 -4.46
CA GLN A 93 13.04 13.55 -3.69
C GLN A 93 14.29 14.40 -3.85
N PRO A 94 15.03 14.75 -2.77
CA PRO A 94 16.27 15.51 -2.90
C PRO A 94 17.37 14.62 -3.50
N ILE A 95 18.26 15.24 -4.27
CA ILE A 95 19.49 14.62 -4.76
C ILE A 95 20.62 15.08 -3.86
N PRO A 96 21.16 14.23 -2.96
CA PRO A 96 22.13 14.64 -1.96
C PRO A 96 23.55 14.79 -2.52
N ASP A 97 23.91 14.06 -3.57
CA ASP A 97 25.27 13.95 -4.07
C ASP A 97 25.34 13.63 -5.57
N PRO A 98 26.52 13.76 -6.22
CA PRO A 98 26.72 13.49 -7.65
C PRO A 98 26.43 12.04 -8.04
N HIS A 99 26.68 11.06 -7.18
CA HIS A 99 26.42 9.65 -7.49
C HIS A 99 24.91 9.40 -7.64
N LEU A 100 24.10 9.95 -6.73
CA LEU A 100 22.63 9.84 -6.86
C LEU A 100 22.09 10.65 -8.04
N LEU A 101 22.79 11.73 -8.46
CA LEU A 101 22.45 12.43 -9.68
C LEU A 101 22.64 11.55 -10.94
N GLU A 102 23.77 10.86 -11.05
CA GLU A 102 24.01 9.92 -12.15
C GLU A 102 22.96 8.81 -12.19
N LEU A 103 22.61 8.22 -11.05
CA LEU A 103 21.55 7.23 -10.96
C LEU A 103 20.19 7.81 -11.36
N ALA A 104 19.86 9.01 -10.95
CA ALA A 104 18.61 9.67 -11.30
C ALA A 104 18.51 9.93 -12.82
N GLN A 105 19.63 10.31 -13.46
CA GLN A 105 19.73 10.50 -14.92
C GLN A 105 19.51 9.19 -15.66
N ALA A 106 20.18 8.11 -15.25
CA ALA A 106 19.98 6.79 -15.83
C ALA A 106 18.53 6.31 -15.70
N ARG A 107 17.92 6.53 -14.53
CA ARG A 107 16.51 6.20 -14.28
C ARG A 107 15.54 7.03 -15.10
N ALA A 108 15.86 8.29 -15.44
CA ALA A 108 15.05 9.10 -16.33
C ALA A 108 14.97 8.50 -17.74
N VAL A 109 16.09 7.99 -18.25
CA VAL A 109 16.13 7.31 -19.55
C VAL A 109 15.29 6.03 -19.53
N THR A 110 15.47 5.17 -18.52
CA THR A 110 14.70 3.93 -18.43
C THR A 110 13.22 4.15 -18.10
N ALA A 111 12.89 5.16 -17.30
CA ALA A 111 11.51 5.54 -17.04
C ALA A 111 10.75 5.89 -18.32
N LYS A 112 11.38 6.65 -19.21
CA LYS A 112 10.77 7.01 -20.50
C LYS A 112 10.38 5.78 -21.33
N ALA A 113 11.21 4.74 -21.31
CA ALA A 113 10.92 3.48 -22.02
C ALA A 113 9.85 2.63 -21.32
N LEU A 114 9.90 2.57 -19.97
CA LEU A 114 9.06 1.67 -19.18
C LEU A 114 7.70 2.26 -18.85
N TRP A 115 7.63 3.56 -18.54
CA TRP A 115 6.40 4.26 -18.17
C TRP A 115 5.71 4.89 -19.38
N GLN A 116 6.41 5.02 -20.51
CA GLN A 116 5.91 5.61 -21.75
C GLN A 116 5.30 7.01 -21.49
N ASP A 117 4.15 7.30 -22.08
CA ASP A 117 3.43 8.56 -21.90
C ASP A 117 2.55 8.61 -20.62
N HIS A 118 2.55 7.51 -19.83
CA HIS A 118 1.71 7.43 -18.63
C HIS A 118 2.26 8.27 -17.47
N ALA A 119 3.58 8.45 -17.39
CA ALA A 119 4.25 9.20 -16.33
C ALA A 119 5.67 9.61 -16.72
N THR A 120 6.22 10.57 -15.97
CA THR A 120 7.59 11.06 -16.17
C THR A 120 8.42 10.90 -14.91
N TRP A 121 9.74 10.75 -15.11
CA TRP A 121 10.77 10.86 -14.09
C TRP A 121 11.76 11.91 -14.56
N GLN A 122 11.89 13.01 -13.82
CA GLN A 122 12.68 14.17 -14.24
C GLN A 122 13.60 14.63 -13.11
N ILE A 123 14.70 15.27 -13.49
CA ILE A 123 15.56 16.01 -12.58
C ILE A 123 15.25 17.48 -12.80
N ILE A 124 14.87 18.16 -11.74
CA ILE A 124 14.49 19.56 -11.76
C ILE A 124 15.33 20.34 -10.73
N PRO A 125 15.59 21.64 -10.96
CA PRO A 125 16.17 22.49 -9.93
C PRO A 125 15.19 22.68 -8.77
N ALA A 126 15.70 22.71 -7.54
CA ALA A 126 14.93 23.17 -6.40
C ALA A 126 14.62 24.67 -6.55
N THR A 127 13.40 25.06 -6.26
CA THR A 127 12.95 26.47 -6.37
C THR A 127 13.05 27.23 -5.05
N GLY A 128 13.23 26.51 -3.93
CA GLY A 128 13.17 27.04 -2.58
C GLY A 128 11.74 27.21 -2.06
N ALA A 129 10.76 26.59 -2.71
CA ALA A 129 9.38 26.58 -2.21
C ALA A 129 9.30 25.90 -0.84
N ALA A 130 8.42 26.39 0.03
CA ALA A 130 8.33 25.94 1.43
C ALA A 130 8.09 24.43 1.58
N TRP A 131 7.39 23.80 0.64
CA TRP A 131 7.11 22.37 0.65
C TRP A 131 8.23 21.51 0.04
N GLU A 132 9.22 22.11 -0.61
CA GLU A 132 10.33 21.33 -1.17
C GLU A 132 11.25 20.76 -0.08
N PRO A 133 11.75 19.53 -0.24
CA PRO A 133 12.76 19.00 0.67
C PRO A 133 14.11 19.68 0.44
N THR A 134 14.86 19.88 1.50
CA THR A 134 16.23 20.41 1.41
C THR A 134 17.09 19.49 0.56
N SER A 135 17.72 20.05 -0.50
CA SER A 135 18.62 19.31 -1.38
C SER A 135 20.03 19.92 -1.37
N PRO A 136 21.06 19.15 -0.95
CA PRO A 136 22.45 19.66 -0.95
C PRO A 136 22.98 20.05 -2.33
N THR A 137 22.51 19.39 -3.39
CA THR A 137 22.92 19.71 -4.78
C THR A 137 22.07 20.81 -5.43
N GLY A 138 20.99 21.24 -4.77
CA GLY A 138 20.01 22.14 -5.37
C GLY A 138 19.13 21.47 -6.44
N LEU A 139 19.18 20.14 -6.58
CA LEU A 139 18.41 19.36 -7.56
C LEU A 139 17.45 18.39 -6.88
N LEU A 140 16.30 18.19 -7.50
CA LEU A 140 15.27 17.26 -7.05
C LEU A 140 14.95 16.24 -8.15
N ILE A 141 14.58 15.05 -7.76
CA ILE A 141 13.87 14.10 -8.61
C ILE A 141 12.39 14.40 -8.48
N GLN A 142 11.70 14.54 -9.61
CA GLN A 142 10.25 14.60 -9.69
C GLN A 142 9.74 13.39 -10.47
N ASP A 143 8.84 12.61 -9.90
CA ASP A 143 8.05 11.64 -10.65
C ASP A 143 6.57 11.98 -10.62
N THR A 144 5.87 11.76 -11.75
CA THR A 144 4.43 12.03 -11.89
C THR A 144 3.58 10.76 -11.75
N LEU A 145 4.19 9.60 -11.49
CA LEU A 145 3.48 8.35 -11.29
C LEU A 145 3.01 8.18 -9.85
N SER A 146 3.78 8.68 -8.90
CA SER A 146 3.44 8.60 -7.48
C SER A 146 2.10 9.23 -7.15
N ALA A 147 1.33 8.54 -6.34
CA ALA A 147 0.04 8.98 -5.83
C ALA A 147 0.00 8.78 -4.32
N LEU A 148 -1.00 9.31 -3.67
CA LEU A 148 -1.27 9.11 -2.26
C LEU A 148 -2.71 8.64 -2.04
N VAL A 149 -2.95 8.00 -0.92
CA VAL A 149 -4.28 7.65 -0.40
C VAL A 149 -4.25 7.83 1.12
N HIS A 150 -5.36 8.15 1.75
CA HIS A 150 -5.44 8.06 3.19
C HIS A 150 -5.84 6.62 3.57
N PRO A 151 -4.96 5.77 4.16
CA PRO A 151 -5.24 4.33 4.30
C PRO A 151 -6.56 4.02 5.00
N ARG A 152 -6.84 4.69 6.12
CA ARG A 152 -8.09 4.50 6.88
C ARG A 152 -9.32 4.91 6.07
N LYS A 153 -9.26 6.07 5.38
CA LYS A 153 -10.36 6.55 4.53
C LYS A 153 -10.55 5.65 3.32
N GLY A 154 -9.47 5.16 2.71
CA GLY A 154 -9.54 4.22 1.60
C GLY A 154 -10.22 2.91 1.99
N CYS A 155 -9.85 2.30 3.13
CA CYS A 155 -10.54 1.13 3.64
C CYS A 155 -12.01 1.44 3.99
N ALA A 156 -12.29 2.57 4.64
CA ALA A 156 -13.65 2.98 4.96
C ALA A 156 -14.50 3.23 3.70
N SER A 157 -13.92 3.75 2.63
CA SER A 157 -14.59 3.93 1.34
C SER A 157 -14.96 2.59 0.71
N LEU A 158 -14.04 1.61 0.70
CA LEU A 158 -14.32 0.24 0.26
C LEU A 158 -15.43 -0.42 1.07
N VAL A 159 -15.40 -0.28 2.40
CA VAL A 159 -16.48 -0.81 3.28
C VAL A 159 -17.81 -0.19 2.94
N ARG A 160 -17.88 1.13 2.72
CA ARG A 160 -19.12 1.80 2.30
C ARG A 160 -19.60 1.34 0.92
N ALA A 161 -18.68 1.21 -0.03
CA ALA A 161 -19.02 0.71 -1.36
C ALA A 161 -19.60 -0.70 -1.32
N LEU A 162 -19.00 -1.61 -0.56
CA LEU A 162 -19.51 -2.96 -0.35
C LEU A 162 -20.88 -2.94 0.35
N ALA A 163 -21.02 -2.17 1.42
CA ALA A 163 -22.30 -2.06 2.17
C ALA A 163 -23.44 -1.48 1.32
N ALA A 164 -23.16 -0.50 0.45
CA ALA A 164 -24.14 0.05 -0.47
C ALA A 164 -24.71 -0.99 -1.47
N HIS A 165 -23.97 -2.09 -1.68
CA HIS A 165 -24.37 -3.22 -2.51
C HIS A 165 -24.81 -4.45 -1.67
N GLY A 166 -25.12 -4.26 -0.40
CA GLY A 166 -25.63 -5.31 0.48
C GLY A 166 -24.57 -6.28 1.03
N VAL A 167 -23.30 -5.91 0.98
CA VAL A 167 -22.17 -6.71 1.49
C VAL A 167 -21.55 -6.01 2.71
N PRO A 168 -22.10 -6.11 3.92
CA PRO A 168 -21.48 -5.60 5.13
C PRO A 168 -20.26 -6.45 5.52
N VAL A 169 -19.30 -5.85 6.24
CA VAL A 169 -18.26 -6.62 6.93
C VAL A 169 -18.83 -7.15 8.24
N THR A 170 -18.75 -8.46 8.43
CA THR A 170 -19.20 -9.15 9.66
C THR A 170 -18.03 -9.64 10.48
N THR A 171 -18.23 -9.87 11.77
CA THR A 171 -17.20 -10.41 12.67
C THR A 171 -17.15 -11.93 12.68
N GLU A 172 -18.24 -12.57 12.27
CA GLU A 172 -18.37 -14.02 12.25
C GLU A 172 -19.21 -14.49 11.06
N GLY A 173 -19.08 -15.75 10.68
CA GLY A 173 -19.81 -16.38 9.60
C GLY A 173 -19.14 -17.68 9.16
N ALA A 174 -19.91 -18.57 8.56
CA ALA A 174 -19.39 -19.80 7.96
C ALA A 174 -18.75 -19.50 6.59
N ASP A 175 -17.79 -20.32 6.17
CA ASP A 175 -17.27 -20.27 4.82
C ASP A 175 -18.29 -20.85 3.85
N GLU A 176 -18.60 -20.10 2.80
CA GLU A 176 -19.45 -20.50 1.69
C GLU A 176 -18.71 -20.27 0.37
N GLY A 177 -18.89 -21.16 -0.59
CA GLY A 177 -18.23 -21.08 -1.89
C GLY A 177 -16.69 -21.12 -1.79
N SER A 178 -16.02 -20.45 -2.69
CA SER A 178 -14.56 -20.31 -2.64
C SER A 178 -14.16 -19.37 -1.52
N THR A 179 -13.11 -19.70 -0.76
CA THR A 179 -12.69 -18.89 0.40
C THR A 179 -11.32 -18.25 0.15
N LEU A 180 -11.25 -16.92 0.25
CA LEU A 180 -10.00 -16.15 0.21
C LEU A 180 -9.52 -15.81 1.62
N TRP A 181 -8.25 -16.04 1.90
CA TRP A 181 -7.58 -15.70 3.15
C TRP A 181 -6.66 -14.50 2.95
N ALA A 182 -7.14 -13.32 3.38
CA ALA A 182 -6.42 -12.04 3.35
C ALA A 182 -6.11 -11.55 4.79
N THR A 183 -5.72 -12.47 5.66
CA THR A 183 -5.69 -12.34 7.12
C THR A 183 -4.40 -11.72 7.68
N GLY A 184 -3.57 -11.11 6.83
CA GLY A 184 -2.40 -10.34 7.26
C GLY A 184 -1.39 -11.16 8.05
N VAL A 185 -0.87 -10.60 9.16
CA VAL A 185 0.16 -11.26 9.98
C VAL A 185 -0.34 -12.55 10.58
N ALA A 186 -1.55 -12.59 11.12
CA ALA A 186 -2.13 -13.79 11.69
C ALA A 186 -2.20 -14.95 10.68
N GLY A 187 -2.50 -14.64 9.40
CA GLY A 187 -2.46 -15.64 8.33
C GLY A 187 -1.06 -16.17 8.05
N LEU A 188 -0.03 -15.33 8.10
CA LEU A 188 1.37 -15.77 7.95
C LEU A 188 1.79 -16.66 9.14
N GLU A 189 1.39 -16.32 10.36
CA GLU A 189 1.67 -17.11 11.56
C GLU A 189 0.99 -18.50 11.49
N THR A 190 -0.27 -18.55 11.04
CA THR A 190 -0.98 -19.81 10.80
C THR A 190 -0.26 -20.68 9.78
N MET A 191 0.21 -20.09 8.69
CA MET A 191 0.97 -20.82 7.67
C MET A 191 2.34 -21.28 8.20
N ASN A 192 3.06 -20.43 8.95
CA ASN A 192 4.33 -20.80 9.56
C ASN A 192 4.18 -22.00 10.51
N ALA A 193 3.09 -22.05 11.28
CA ALA A 193 2.83 -23.17 12.19
C ALA A 193 2.56 -24.51 11.46
N ALA A 194 2.07 -24.45 10.23
CA ALA A 194 1.75 -25.62 9.41
C ALA A 194 2.92 -26.09 8.51
N HIS A 195 4.00 -25.31 8.40
CA HIS A 195 5.11 -25.61 7.51
C HIS A 195 6.46 -25.61 8.23
N HIS A 196 7.43 -26.35 7.72
CA HIS A 196 8.79 -26.42 8.27
C HIS A 196 9.65 -25.18 7.95
N ARG A 197 9.21 -24.35 7.01
CA ARG A 197 9.90 -23.13 6.59
C ARG A 197 9.09 -21.91 7.00
N VAL A 198 9.78 -20.80 7.27
CA VAL A 198 9.15 -19.51 7.50
C VAL A 198 8.60 -18.97 6.18
N ILE A 199 7.29 -18.90 6.05
CA ILE A 199 6.54 -18.43 4.89
C ILE A 199 6.56 -16.89 4.81
N GLY A 200 6.55 -16.25 5.95
CA GLY A 200 6.61 -14.80 6.09
C GLY A 200 6.69 -14.38 7.54
N ALA A 201 6.85 -13.08 7.75
CA ALA A 201 6.99 -12.51 9.09
C ALA A 201 6.28 -11.17 9.21
N GLY A 202 5.89 -10.82 10.43
CA GLY A 202 5.47 -9.48 10.77
C GLY A 202 6.67 -8.52 10.82
N VAL A 203 6.51 -7.32 10.30
CA VAL A 203 7.49 -6.24 10.44
C VAL A 203 6.77 -5.01 10.95
N LYS A 204 7.07 -4.61 12.18
CA LYS A 204 6.45 -3.42 12.80
C LYS A 204 6.90 -2.15 12.09
N GLY A 205 6.01 -1.18 12.06
CA GLY A 205 6.30 0.16 11.61
C GLY A 205 5.52 1.18 12.41
N GLN A 206 6.19 2.31 12.67
CA GLN A 206 5.64 3.43 13.40
C GLN A 206 5.55 4.66 12.50
N ALA A 207 4.53 5.48 12.70
CA ALA A 207 4.27 6.68 11.92
C ALA A 207 3.59 7.76 12.76
N ALA A 208 3.71 9.00 12.35
CA ALA A 208 3.04 10.13 12.99
C ALA A 208 2.22 10.94 11.98
N LEU A 209 1.19 11.62 12.50
CA LEU A 209 0.39 12.59 11.78
C LEU A 209 0.66 13.97 12.33
N LEU A 210 0.98 14.91 11.46
CA LEU A 210 1.25 16.31 11.78
C LEU A 210 0.07 17.18 11.34
N GLN A 211 -0.19 18.23 12.12
CA GLN A 211 -1.11 19.30 11.74
C GLN A 211 -0.38 20.29 10.83
N HIS A 212 -0.51 20.10 9.53
CA HIS A 212 0.03 21.02 8.52
C HIS A 212 -0.77 20.86 7.22
N ASP A 213 -1.23 21.97 6.67
CA ASP A 213 -1.99 21.94 5.41
C ASP A 213 -1.06 22.09 4.20
N ALA A 214 -0.88 20.98 3.49
CA ALA A 214 -0.18 20.92 2.22
C ALA A 214 -1.02 20.18 1.15
N ARG A 215 -2.35 20.36 1.19
CA ARG A 215 -3.27 19.76 0.22
C ARG A 215 -2.88 20.15 -1.21
N GLY A 216 -2.97 19.19 -2.13
CA GLY A 216 -2.59 19.38 -3.53
C GLY A 216 -1.08 19.34 -3.80
N ALA A 217 -0.23 19.32 -2.79
CA ALA A 217 1.20 19.18 -2.97
C ALA A 217 1.61 17.74 -3.29
N PRO A 218 2.76 17.51 -3.96
CA PRO A 218 3.30 16.18 -4.17
C PRO A 218 3.73 15.53 -2.85
N GLN A 219 3.70 14.20 -2.78
CA GLN A 219 4.34 13.51 -1.67
C GLN A 219 5.86 13.68 -1.72
N LEU A 220 6.52 13.55 -0.57
CA LEU A 220 7.98 13.66 -0.50
C LEU A 220 8.57 12.34 -0.01
N PHE A 221 9.79 12.04 -0.49
CA PHE A 221 10.64 11.02 0.11
C PHE A 221 12.00 11.65 0.41
N ALA A 222 12.21 12.02 1.65
CA ALA A 222 13.38 12.76 2.10
C ALA A 222 13.79 12.32 3.51
N GLY A 223 15.08 12.38 3.85
CA GLY A 223 15.56 11.89 5.14
C GLY A 223 15.30 10.39 5.39
N GLY A 224 15.07 9.61 4.31
CA GLY A 224 14.70 8.19 4.41
C GLY A 224 13.27 7.93 4.88
N VAL A 225 12.40 8.93 4.86
CA VAL A 225 10.99 8.82 5.28
C VAL A 225 10.05 9.32 4.18
N HIS A 226 8.85 8.75 4.13
CA HIS A 226 7.75 9.27 3.34
C HIS A 226 7.05 10.39 4.12
N ILE A 227 6.71 11.46 3.41
CA ILE A 227 5.98 12.62 3.93
C ILE A 227 4.80 12.83 2.99
N ILE A 228 3.59 12.56 3.49
CA ILE A 228 2.37 12.42 2.68
C ILE A 228 1.38 13.53 3.06
N PRO A 229 1.16 14.49 2.16
CA PRO A 229 0.17 15.57 2.37
C PRO A 229 -1.23 15.05 2.05
N HIS A 230 -1.99 14.69 3.09
CA HIS A 230 -3.36 14.20 2.91
C HIS A 230 -4.33 15.30 2.48
N GLN A 231 -5.38 14.89 1.78
CA GLN A 231 -6.41 15.81 1.28
C GLN A 231 -7.32 16.40 2.40
N ASP A 232 -7.14 15.98 3.65
CA ASP A 232 -7.82 16.55 4.81
C ASP A 232 -7.03 17.64 5.55
N GLY A 233 -5.87 18.06 5.01
CA GLY A 233 -5.04 19.10 5.61
C GLY A 233 -4.13 18.60 6.71
N THR A 234 -3.84 17.29 6.74
CA THR A 234 -2.83 16.69 7.62
C THR A 234 -1.65 16.15 6.83
N VAL A 235 -0.51 15.96 7.49
CA VAL A 235 0.69 15.36 6.89
C VAL A 235 1.07 14.11 7.66
N ALA A 236 1.05 12.95 6.99
CA ALA A 236 1.56 11.72 7.57
C ALA A 236 3.05 11.56 7.29
N ILE A 237 3.81 11.17 8.29
CA ILE A 237 5.24 10.88 8.17
C ILE A 237 5.55 9.46 8.65
N GLY A 238 6.44 8.77 7.97
CA GLY A 238 6.82 7.41 8.33
C GLY A 238 7.71 6.72 7.30
N SER A 239 8.25 5.61 7.68
CA SER A 239 7.98 4.85 8.90
C SER A 239 9.23 4.13 9.36
N THR A 240 9.21 3.65 10.59
CA THR A 240 10.20 2.67 11.07
C THR A 240 10.03 1.34 10.33
N SER A 241 10.97 0.43 10.54
CA SER A 241 10.92 -0.93 9.96
C SER A 241 11.66 -1.89 10.90
N GLU A 242 10.91 -2.46 11.83
CA GLU A 242 11.41 -3.22 12.96
C GLU A 242 11.06 -4.70 12.78
N ARG A 243 12.09 -5.57 12.83
CA ARG A 243 11.91 -7.03 12.78
C ARG A 243 11.72 -7.60 14.16
N ASP A 244 12.41 -7.00 15.14
CA ASP A 244 12.36 -7.35 16.54
C ASP A 244 11.64 -6.24 17.29
N TYR A 245 10.58 -6.55 18.01
CA TYR A 245 9.76 -5.60 18.74
C TYR A 245 8.98 -6.29 19.87
N ASP A 246 8.85 -5.62 21.01
CA ASP A 246 8.11 -6.16 22.16
C ASP A 246 6.60 -5.86 22.05
N ASN A 247 6.25 -4.66 21.58
CA ASN A 247 4.88 -4.19 21.50
C ASN A 247 4.48 -3.89 20.05
N PRO A 248 3.56 -4.67 19.46
CA PRO A 248 3.18 -4.52 18.05
C PRO A 248 2.42 -3.24 17.73
N ASP A 249 1.71 -2.67 18.69
CA ASP A 249 0.73 -1.59 18.56
C ASP A 249 1.12 -0.29 19.29
N ARG A 250 2.30 -0.25 19.95
CA ARG A 250 2.77 0.93 20.68
C ARG A 250 3.95 1.59 19.97
N THR A 251 3.97 2.91 20.04
CA THR A 251 5.09 3.72 19.54
C THR A 251 6.15 3.90 20.62
N ASP A 252 7.38 4.15 20.22
CA ASP A 252 8.55 4.38 21.07
C ASP A 252 9.47 5.47 20.50
N ALA A 253 10.67 5.64 21.07
CA ALA A 253 11.64 6.66 20.66
C ALA A 253 12.08 6.57 19.19
N GLN A 254 11.99 5.42 18.53
CA GLN A 254 12.30 5.31 17.11
C GLN A 254 11.35 6.16 16.25
N LEU A 255 10.11 6.37 16.71
CA LEU A 255 9.21 7.29 16.01
C LEU A 255 9.66 8.75 16.16
N ASP A 256 10.20 9.14 17.31
CA ASP A 256 10.72 10.49 17.49
C ASP A 256 11.87 10.78 16.51
N GLU A 257 12.75 9.82 16.27
CA GLU A 257 13.79 9.93 15.24
C GLU A 257 13.22 10.09 13.82
N VAL A 258 12.12 9.42 13.50
CA VAL A 258 11.40 9.59 12.21
C VAL A 258 10.86 11.01 12.09
N ILE A 259 10.25 11.54 13.16
CA ILE A 259 9.72 12.89 13.21
C ILE A 259 10.83 13.92 12.99
N GLU A 260 11.95 13.80 13.71
CA GLU A 260 13.08 14.72 13.57
C GLU A 260 13.70 14.67 12.16
N ARG A 261 13.85 13.50 11.57
CA ARG A 261 14.32 13.37 10.17
C ARG A 261 13.40 14.05 9.17
N ALA A 262 12.08 13.94 9.35
CA ALA A 262 11.12 14.60 8.49
C ALA A 262 11.20 16.14 8.62
N ARG A 263 11.29 16.65 9.86
CA ARG A 263 11.43 18.08 10.14
C ARG A 263 12.73 18.67 9.59
N ALA A 264 13.83 17.95 9.76
CA ALA A 264 15.13 18.37 9.18
C ALA A 264 15.11 18.39 7.65
N ALA A 265 14.44 17.42 7.03
CA ALA A 265 14.35 17.34 5.56
C ALA A 265 13.41 18.36 4.95
N VAL A 266 12.36 18.79 5.69
CA VAL A 266 11.31 19.71 5.21
C VAL A 266 11.07 20.78 6.28
N PRO A 267 11.82 21.89 6.25
CA PRO A 267 11.82 22.89 7.32
C PRO A 267 10.46 23.51 7.69
N VAL A 268 9.52 23.58 6.76
CA VAL A 268 8.16 24.09 7.03
C VAL A 268 7.40 23.21 8.04
N LEU A 269 7.85 21.98 8.28
CA LEU A 269 7.27 21.07 9.27
C LEU A 269 7.93 21.18 10.67
N ALA A 270 8.93 22.05 10.86
CA ALA A 270 9.70 22.13 12.10
C ALA A 270 8.80 22.27 13.34
N ASP A 271 7.83 23.19 13.28
CA ASP A 271 6.92 23.50 14.39
C ASP A 271 5.54 22.84 14.23
N ALA A 272 5.34 21.99 13.22
CA ALA A 272 4.05 21.33 13.01
C ALA A 272 3.72 20.38 14.16
N PRO A 273 2.57 20.56 14.87
CA PRO A 273 2.20 19.70 15.98
C PRO A 273 1.97 18.25 15.55
N VAL A 274 2.45 17.31 16.36
CA VAL A 274 2.11 15.88 16.23
C VAL A 274 0.72 15.67 16.83
N ILE A 275 -0.25 15.32 15.98
CA ILE A 275 -1.66 15.15 16.41
C ILE A 275 -2.07 13.69 16.57
N ALA A 276 -1.31 12.76 15.99
CA ALA A 276 -1.51 11.32 16.20
C ALA A 276 -0.20 10.54 16.00
N ARG A 277 -0.11 9.42 16.71
CA ARG A 277 0.95 8.41 16.58
C ARG A 277 0.31 7.06 16.27
N TRP A 278 0.96 6.26 15.47
CA TRP A 278 0.47 4.95 15.08
C TRP A 278 1.63 3.95 15.02
N ALA A 279 1.35 2.72 15.45
CA ALA A 279 2.19 1.56 15.21
C ALA A 279 1.34 0.40 14.72
N GLY A 280 1.93 -0.50 13.96
CA GLY A 280 1.26 -1.70 13.49
C GLY A 280 2.22 -2.63 12.74
N VAL A 281 1.84 -3.89 12.63
CA VAL A 281 2.68 -4.94 12.06
C VAL A 281 2.25 -5.26 10.64
N ARG A 282 3.18 -5.13 9.70
CA ARG A 282 2.98 -5.36 8.28
C ARG A 282 3.32 -6.80 7.92
N PRO A 283 2.44 -7.54 7.23
CA PRO A 283 2.73 -8.88 6.75
C PRO A 283 3.74 -8.83 5.60
N ARG A 284 4.88 -9.48 5.75
CA ARG A 284 5.91 -9.60 4.72
C ARG A 284 6.12 -11.05 4.35
N ALA A 285 5.71 -11.43 3.15
CA ALA A 285 6.00 -12.74 2.59
C ALA A 285 7.51 -12.95 2.39
N ARG A 286 7.96 -14.19 2.41
CA ARG A 286 9.37 -14.56 2.24
C ARG A 286 9.93 -14.08 0.90
N SER A 287 9.17 -14.20 -0.19
CA SER A 287 9.52 -13.70 -1.52
C SER A 287 9.67 -12.19 -1.61
N ARG A 288 9.19 -11.43 -0.60
CA ARG A 288 9.10 -9.95 -0.60
C ARG A 288 8.20 -9.39 -1.71
N ALA A 289 7.39 -10.23 -2.34
CA ALA A 289 6.27 -9.85 -3.19
C ALA A 289 4.96 -10.18 -2.46
N PRO A 290 3.82 -9.64 -2.86
CA PRO A 290 2.53 -10.18 -2.43
C PRO A 290 2.47 -11.68 -2.71
N MET A 291 1.85 -12.44 -1.80
CA MET A 291 1.66 -13.88 -1.91
C MET A 291 0.22 -14.13 -2.34
N LEU A 292 0.03 -14.62 -3.56
CA LEU A 292 -1.26 -14.74 -4.22
C LEU A 292 -1.47 -16.17 -4.77
N GLY A 293 -2.71 -16.61 -4.83
CA GLY A 293 -3.10 -17.83 -5.54
C GLY A 293 -3.76 -18.89 -4.68
N PRO A 294 -3.94 -20.11 -5.23
CA PRO A 294 -4.54 -21.22 -4.51
C PRO A 294 -3.76 -21.58 -3.25
N TRP A 295 -4.47 -21.93 -2.18
CA TRP A 295 -3.85 -22.52 -1.00
C TRP A 295 -3.52 -23.99 -1.31
N PRO A 296 -2.24 -24.38 -1.32
CA PRO A 296 -1.88 -25.77 -1.53
C PRO A 296 -2.60 -26.70 -0.54
N ASP A 297 -3.01 -27.87 -1.02
CA ASP A 297 -3.70 -28.91 -0.22
C ASP A 297 -5.06 -28.50 0.37
N ARG A 298 -5.62 -27.34 -0.04
CA ARG A 298 -6.96 -26.88 0.35
C ARG A 298 -7.76 -26.46 -0.89
N PRO A 299 -8.39 -27.40 -1.60
CA PRO A 299 -9.22 -27.09 -2.76
C PRO A 299 -10.30 -26.04 -2.45
N GLY A 300 -10.48 -25.06 -3.33
CA GLY A 300 -11.45 -23.98 -3.13
C GLY A 300 -10.97 -22.86 -2.18
N HIS A 301 -9.76 -22.97 -1.61
CA HIS A 301 -9.19 -21.93 -0.77
C HIS A 301 -8.06 -21.18 -1.51
N PHE A 302 -8.00 -19.88 -1.30
CA PHE A 302 -7.04 -18.95 -1.92
C PHE A 302 -6.38 -18.07 -0.87
N ILE A 303 -5.21 -17.53 -1.19
CA ILE A 303 -4.45 -16.62 -0.33
C ILE A 303 -4.17 -15.32 -1.09
N ALA A 304 -4.36 -14.18 -0.42
CA ALA A 304 -3.85 -12.88 -0.83
C ALA A 304 -3.26 -12.17 0.39
N ASN A 305 -1.94 -12.23 0.54
CA ASN A 305 -1.26 -11.74 1.74
C ASN A 305 0.11 -11.13 1.38
N GLY A 306 0.88 -10.68 2.38
CA GLY A 306 2.27 -10.28 2.19
C GLY A 306 2.47 -8.92 1.51
N GLY A 307 1.45 -8.06 1.45
CA GLY A 307 1.52 -6.74 0.80
C GLY A 307 2.54 -5.77 1.40
N PHE A 308 3.01 -6.02 2.60
CA PHE A 308 4.05 -5.28 3.33
C PHE A 308 3.87 -3.76 3.24
N LYS A 309 4.86 -3.04 2.64
CA LYS A 309 4.85 -1.57 2.49
C LYS A 309 4.11 -1.08 1.24
N ILE A 310 3.73 -1.98 0.35
CA ILE A 310 3.20 -1.64 -0.99
C ILE A 310 1.76 -2.11 -1.19
N GLY A 311 1.08 -2.60 -0.15
CA GLY A 311 -0.26 -3.18 -0.24
C GLY A 311 -1.28 -2.28 -0.95
N PHE A 312 -1.39 -1.02 -0.55
CA PHE A 312 -2.31 -0.07 -1.20
C PHE A 312 -1.97 0.20 -2.67
N GLY A 313 -0.69 0.31 -3.00
CA GLY A 313 -0.24 0.51 -4.38
C GLY A 313 -0.39 -0.72 -5.27
N MET A 314 -0.52 -1.91 -4.68
CA MET A 314 -0.73 -3.18 -5.40
C MET A 314 -2.20 -3.60 -5.46
N ALA A 315 -3.05 -3.05 -4.58
CA ALA A 315 -4.40 -3.53 -4.36
C ALA A 315 -5.28 -3.54 -5.62
N PRO A 316 -5.30 -2.52 -6.49
CA PRO A 316 -6.11 -2.56 -7.71
C PRO A 316 -5.82 -3.77 -8.59
N LYS A 317 -4.54 -4.03 -8.90
CA LYS A 317 -4.16 -5.17 -9.76
C LYS A 317 -4.28 -6.52 -9.06
N VAL A 318 -3.98 -6.58 -7.76
CA VAL A 318 -4.22 -7.78 -6.94
C VAL A 318 -5.70 -8.14 -6.96
N ALA A 319 -6.59 -7.16 -6.84
CA ALA A 319 -8.03 -7.39 -6.87
C ALA A 319 -8.49 -7.98 -8.20
N GLU A 320 -7.99 -7.45 -9.33
CA GLU A 320 -8.30 -7.96 -10.67
C GLU A 320 -7.85 -9.42 -10.84
N VAL A 321 -6.54 -9.69 -10.65
CA VAL A 321 -6.00 -11.04 -10.92
C VAL A 321 -6.56 -12.10 -9.99
N MET A 322 -6.90 -11.74 -8.75
CA MET A 322 -7.51 -12.69 -7.82
C MET A 322 -8.98 -12.93 -8.13
N ALA A 323 -9.72 -11.92 -8.59
CA ALA A 323 -11.10 -12.12 -9.03
C ALA A 323 -11.16 -12.97 -10.31
N ASP A 324 -10.29 -12.73 -11.29
CA ASP A 324 -10.18 -13.53 -12.50
C ASP A 324 -9.88 -15.01 -12.16
N LEU A 325 -8.94 -15.24 -11.25
CA LEU A 325 -8.60 -16.59 -10.80
C LEU A 325 -9.76 -17.29 -10.10
N MET A 326 -10.40 -16.59 -9.15
CA MET A 326 -11.42 -17.21 -8.29
C MET A 326 -12.76 -17.42 -9.00
N LEU A 327 -13.13 -16.57 -9.94
CA LEU A 327 -14.42 -16.62 -10.64
C LEU A 327 -14.34 -17.33 -11.98
N GLU A 328 -13.24 -17.19 -12.70
CA GLU A 328 -13.09 -17.64 -14.08
C GLU A 328 -12.00 -18.69 -14.27
N GLY A 329 -11.18 -18.94 -13.23
CA GLY A 329 -10.04 -19.86 -13.32
C GLY A 329 -8.88 -19.31 -14.14
N VAL A 330 -8.88 -18.02 -14.47
CA VAL A 330 -7.81 -17.38 -15.25
C VAL A 330 -6.67 -16.99 -14.33
N ASP A 331 -5.53 -17.67 -14.46
CA ASP A 331 -4.33 -17.43 -13.65
C ASP A 331 -3.36 -16.47 -14.36
N ALA A 332 -3.41 -15.22 -13.97
CA ALA A 332 -2.50 -14.15 -14.41
C ALA A 332 -1.50 -13.72 -13.30
N ILE A 333 -1.30 -14.55 -12.27
CA ILE A 333 -0.37 -14.25 -11.17
C ILE A 333 1.07 -14.36 -11.66
N PRO A 334 1.90 -13.33 -11.52
CA PRO A 334 3.29 -13.37 -11.95
C PRO A 334 4.13 -14.37 -11.16
N ASP A 335 5.22 -14.84 -11.77
CA ASP A 335 6.25 -15.60 -11.05
C ASP A 335 6.82 -14.78 -9.88
N GLY A 336 7.10 -15.46 -8.78
CA GLY A 336 7.56 -14.83 -7.52
C GLY A 336 6.42 -14.30 -6.64
N PHE A 337 5.16 -14.32 -7.10
CA PHE A 337 3.98 -13.95 -6.32
C PHE A 337 3.18 -15.16 -5.83
N ARG A 338 3.42 -16.32 -6.38
CA ARG A 338 2.62 -17.50 -6.06
C ARG A 338 2.80 -17.93 -4.61
N VAL A 339 1.76 -18.52 -4.04
CA VAL A 339 1.85 -19.14 -2.70
C VAL A 339 2.99 -20.16 -2.68
N ALA A 340 3.11 -20.99 -3.71
CA ALA A 340 4.15 -22.01 -3.85
C ALA A 340 5.59 -21.44 -3.80
N ASP A 341 5.82 -20.19 -4.22
CA ASP A 341 7.15 -19.55 -4.16
C ASP A 341 7.62 -19.27 -2.72
N ASN A 342 6.72 -19.36 -1.75
CA ASN A 342 6.98 -19.07 -0.34
C ASN A 342 7.07 -20.33 0.53
N LEU A 343 6.59 -21.47 0.05
CA LEU A 343 6.59 -22.77 0.74
C LEU A 343 7.94 -23.48 0.78
#